data_36ab86d2699f39d65bbe3490d67ff3b0
#
_entry.id   36ab86d2699f39d65bbe3490d67ff3b0
#
_cell.length_a   1.000
_cell.length_b   1.000
_cell.length_c   1.000
_cell.angle_alpha   90.00
_cell.angle_beta   90.00
_cell.angle_gamma   90.00
#
_symmetry.space_group_name_H-M   'P 1'
#
loop_
_entity.id
_entity.type
_entity.pdbx_description
1 polymer ?
#
loop_
_entity_poly.entity_id
_entity_poly.type
_entity_poly.pdbx_seq_one_letter_code
_entity_poly.pdbx_strand_id
1 'polypeptide(L)'
;MERKARWVCLISAVIIGIFTAVFALSEREKAFSVRTAQAKTQDIYNSVTVFGSVVPSRTISLVPENSSVVTEVFVREGDTVEKGQPLCKLKAAATPPLSAADVQAAVSAVQADPDETETVAGNAVASPFPGTVLSVPRAGQTVRGGFPCAVIADLSSLRVRAETPELYADELRAGQKANITLAAADRMYAARVASLAPVAVPAVSLAGDSGSVTVETMLDLEGDMTGLRPGSSATVKIFTDHRKNAVVVPYEAVCQRGEQEYVFTLKNGRAVQNPVTTGYLLERVIEVRSGLEGGETVILSPSDELENGAKLEVQP
;
A
#
# COMPACT_ATOMS: atom_id res chain seq x y z
N MET A 1 2.97 -91.26 26.95
CA MET A 1 2.45 -90.33 25.90
C MET A 1 2.41 -88.86 26.35
N GLU A 2 2.26 -88.58 27.57
CA GLU A 2 2.12 -87.22 28.11
C GLU A 2 3.33 -86.34 27.97
N ARG A 3 4.58 -86.82 28.02
CA ARG A 3 5.79 -86.00 27.87
C ARG A 3 5.97 -85.41 26.48
N LYS A 4 5.52 -86.14 25.41
CA LYS A 4 5.61 -85.60 24.04
C LYS A 4 4.53 -84.56 23.77
N ALA A 5 3.35 -84.67 24.39
CA ALA A 5 2.30 -83.66 24.24
C ALA A 5 2.70 -82.30 24.91
N ARG A 6 3.37 -82.34 26.08
CA ARG A 6 3.87 -81.13 26.75
C ARG A 6 4.97 -80.38 25.96
N TRP A 7 5.82 -81.10 25.28
CA TRP A 7 6.83 -80.51 24.42
C TRP A 7 6.23 -79.86 23.15
N VAL A 8 5.19 -80.44 22.58
CA VAL A 8 4.49 -79.87 21.41
C VAL A 8 3.75 -78.57 21.81
N CYS A 9 3.12 -78.55 23.00
CA CYS A 9 2.45 -77.33 23.50
C CYS A 9 3.46 -76.22 23.81
N LEU A 10 4.63 -76.53 24.33
CA LEU A 10 5.67 -75.50 24.58
C LEU A 10 6.22 -74.94 23.29
N ILE A 11 6.47 -75.77 22.28
CA ILE A 11 6.98 -75.33 20.97
C ILE A 11 5.92 -74.47 20.25
N SER A 12 4.62 -74.83 20.31
CA SER A 12 3.54 -74.03 19.74
C SER A 12 3.37 -72.68 20.45
N ALA A 13 3.51 -72.62 21.77
CA ALA A 13 3.45 -71.37 22.51
C ALA A 13 4.62 -70.40 22.19
N VAL A 14 5.83 -70.97 21.98
CA VAL A 14 7.00 -70.20 21.56
C VAL A 14 6.84 -69.68 20.12
N ILE A 15 6.31 -70.51 19.22
CA ILE A 15 6.05 -70.11 17.83
C ILE A 15 4.99 -69.02 17.78
N ILE A 16 3.90 -69.11 18.53
CA ILE A 16 2.87 -68.09 18.65
C ILE A 16 3.44 -66.82 19.27
N GLY A 17 4.28 -66.91 20.29
CA GLY A 17 4.96 -65.77 20.90
C GLY A 17 5.93 -65.08 19.93
N ILE A 18 6.67 -65.82 19.15
CA ILE A 18 7.55 -65.26 18.11
C ILE A 18 6.72 -64.64 16.99
N PHE A 19 5.61 -65.27 16.57
CA PHE A 19 4.73 -64.74 15.54
C PHE A 19 4.02 -63.47 15.98
N THR A 20 3.55 -63.39 17.22
CA THR A 20 2.98 -62.16 17.79
C THR A 20 4.01 -61.04 17.97
N ALA A 21 5.24 -61.40 18.38
CA ALA A 21 6.35 -60.43 18.48
C ALA A 21 6.78 -59.93 17.09
N VAL A 22 6.85 -60.81 16.07
CA VAL A 22 7.15 -60.43 14.69
C VAL A 22 6.03 -59.64 14.07
N PHE A 23 4.77 -59.94 14.36
CA PHE A 23 3.61 -59.19 13.89
C PHE A 23 3.54 -57.80 14.55
N ALA A 24 3.84 -57.68 15.84
CA ALA A 24 3.94 -56.40 16.54
C ALA A 24 5.12 -55.55 16.07
N LEU A 25 6.20 -56.15 15.61
CA LEU A 25 7.34 -55.47 14.98
C LEU A 25 7.11 -55.12 13.51
N SER A 26 6.07 -55.68 12.87
CA SER A 26 5.73 -55.51 11.47
C SER A 26 4.73 -54.38 11.18
N GLU A 27 4.18 -53.74 12.19
CA GLU A 27 3.57 -52.42 11.96
C GLU A 27 4.72 -51.43 11.68
N ARG A 28 5.22 -51.47 10.45
CA ARG A 28 6.06 -50.40 9.93
C ARG A 28 5.20 -49.15 9.96
N GLU A 29 5.42 -48.29 10.95
CA GLU A 29 4.87 -46.95 10.98
C GLU A 29 5.09 -46.34 9.59
N LYS A 30 3.99 -46.09 8.89
CA LYS A 30 4.00 -45.47 7.57
C LYS A 30 4.68 -44.08 7.71
N ALA A 31 5.86 -43.95 7.16
CA ALA A 31 6.55 -42.66 7.18
C ALA A 31 5.91 -41.75 6.15
N PHE A 32 5.56 -40.54 6.55
CA PHE A 32 5.05 -39.50 5.65
C PHE A 32 6.24 -38.79 5.01
N SER A 33 6.24 -38.73 3.68
CA SER A 33 7.24 -37.98 2.92
C SER A 33 6.83 -36.52 2.89
N VAL A 34 7.70 -35.63 3.43
CA VAL A 34 7.38 -34.22 3.64
C VAL A 34 8.49 -33.30 3.18
N ARG A 35 8.10 -32.10 2.71
CA ARG A 35 9.03 -31.01 2.51
C ARG A 35 9.07 -30.17 3.79
N THR A 36 10.22 -29.58 4.06
CA THR A 36 10.42 -28.77 5.26
C THR A 36 11.03 -27.42 4.94
N ALA A 37 10.78 -26.45 5.83
CA ALA A 37 11.45 -25.16 5.84
C ALA A 37 11.85 -24.80 7.27
N GLN A 38 12.77 -23.86 7.44
CA GLN A 38 13.08 -23.31 8.76
C GLN A 38 12.24 -22.07 9.03
N ALA A 39 11.69 -21.97 10.23
CA ALA A 39 11.14 -20.74 10.76
C ALA A 39 12.27 -19.70 10.84
N LYS A 40 12.09 -18.56 10.19
CA LYS A 40 13.11 -17.49 10.15
C LYS A 40 12.73 -16.38 11.10
N THR A 41 13.71 -15.77 11.72
CA THR A 41 13.53 -14.52 12.46
C THR A 41 14.00 -13.38 11.57
N GLN A 42 13.13 -12.45 11.25
CA GLN A 42 13.43 -11.30 10.40
C GLN A 42 12.56 -10.10 10.74
N ASP A 43 13.02 -8.94 10.33
CA ASP A 43 12.20 -7.73 10.40
C ASP A 43 11.12 -7.79 9.31
N ILE A 44 9.88 -7.50 9.70
CA ILE A 44 8.75 -7.45 8.78
C ILE A 44 8.11 -6.06 8.79
N TYR A 45 7.62 -5.68 7.63
CA TYR A 45 6.93 -4.42 7.43
C TYR A 45 5.54 -4.71 6.89
N ASN A 46 4.52 -4.29 7.62
CA ASN A 46 3.18 -4.20 7.05
C ASN A 46 3.09 -2.95 6.20
N SER A 47 2.33 -2.97 5.12
CA SER A 47 2.23 -1.84 4.20
C SER A 47 0.89 -1.80 3.50
N VAL A 48 0.42 -0.59 3.27
CA VAL A 48 -0.76 -0.31 2.45
C VAL A 48 -0.28 0.27 1.13
N THR A 49 -0.83 -0.25 0.03
CA THR A 49 -0.55 0.29 -1.31
C THR A 49 -1.76 1.06 -1.79
N VAL A 50 -1.54 2.32 -2.13
CA VAL A 50 -2.58 3.26 -2.59
C VAL A 50 -2.11 3.97 -3.87
N PHE A 51 -3.07 4.57 -4.57
CA PHE A 51 -2.79 5.35 -5.76
C PHE A 51 -2.86 6.84 -5.45
N GLY A 52 -2.10 7.62 -6.18
CA GLY A 52 -2.07 9.05 -6.01
C GLY A 52 -1.48 9.77 -7.22
N SER A 53 -1.25 11.04 -7.08
CA SER A 53 -0.64 11.90 -8.09
C SER A 53 0.40 12.82 -7.50
N VAL A 54 1.39 13.17 -8.31
CA VAL A 54 2.39 14.19 -7.95
C VAL A 54 1.74 15.55 -8.08
N VAL A 55 1.81 16.35 -7.02
CA VAL A 55 1.28 17.72 -6.98
C VAL A 55 2.37 18.70 -6.56
N PRO A 56 2.30 19.98 -6.97
CA PRO A 56 3.17 21.01 -6.45
C PRO A 56 2.99 21.15 -4.93
N SER A 57 4.01 21.64 -4.24
CA SER A 57 3.92 21.89 -2.79
C SER A 57 2.93 23.01 -2.44
N ARG A 58 2.74 23.94 -3.38
CA ARG A 58 1.78 25.05 -3.27
C ARG A 58 1.24 25.43 -4.63
N THR A 59 -0.06 25.56 -4.73
CA THR A 59 -0.75 26.04 -5.93
C THR A 59 -1.78 27.08 -5.53
N ILE A 60 -1.80 28.21 -6.23
CA ILE A 60 -2.79 29.28 -6.04
C ILE A 60 -3.55 29.53 -7.31
N SER A 61 -4.86 29.63 -7.18
CA SER A 61 -5.79 30.10 -8.19
C SER A 61 -6.13 31.56 -7.97
N LEU A 62 -5.84 32.42 -8.95
CA LEU A 62 -6.15 33.84 -8.91
C LEU A 62 -7.52 34.10 -9.53
N VAL A 63 -8.41 34.70 -8.74
CA VAL A 63 -9.82 34.92 -9.11
C VAL A 63 -10.11 36.41 -9.10
N PRO A 64 -10.49 37.01 -10.22
CA PRO A 64 -10.87 38.43 -10.25
C PRO A 64 -12.21 38.62 -9.50
N GLU A 65 -12.29 39.70 -8.73
CA GLU A 65 -13.51 40.06 -8.00
C GLU A 65 -14.66 40.37 -8.96
N ASN A 66 -14.36 41.09 -10.02
CA ASN A 66 -15.35 41.53 -11.01
C ASN A 66 -15.02 40.99 -12.40
N SER A 67 -16.06 40.83 -13.23
CA SER A 67 -15.88 40.49 -14.63
C SER A 67 -15.08 41.55 -15.37
N SER A 68 -14.09 41.11 -16.16
CA SER A 68 -13.12 42.00 -16.76
C SER A 68 -12.67 41.49 -18.11
N VAL A 69 -12.21 42.39 -18.99
CA VAL A 69 -11.51 42.03 -20.24
C VAL A 69 -10.01 42.14 -19.98
N VAL A 70 -9.27 41.13 -20.42
CA VAL A 70 -7.82 41.12 -20.39
C VAL A 70 -7.28 42.04 -21.45
N THR A 71 -6.62 43.11 -21.08
CA THR A 71 -6.06 44.09 -22.02
C THR A 71 -4.65 43.75 -22.45
N GLU A 72 -3.83 43.29 -21.55
CA GLU A 72 -2.42 42.94 -21.79
C GLU A 72 -2.06 41.69 -20.99
N VAL A 73 -1.19 40.86 -21.55
CA VAL A 73 -0.64 39.67 -20.87
C VAL A 73 0.90 39.76 -20.93
N PHE A 74 1.59 39.61 -19.77
CA PHE A 74 3.03 39.82 -19.67
C PHE A 74 3.83 38.53 -19.59
N VAL A 75 3.17 37.40 -19.36
CA VAL A 75 3.77 36.08 -19.13
C VAL A 75 3.07 35.03 -19.97
N ARG A 76 3.72 33.89 -20.12
CA ARG A 76 3.17 32.70 -20.80
C ARG A 76 3.08 31.52 -19.83
N GLU A 77 2.29 30.56 -20.16
CA GLU A 77 2.28 29.27 -19.46
C GLU A 77 3.68 28.65 -19.52
N GLY A 78 4.18 28.19 -18.35
CA GLY A 78 5.53 27.67 -18.16
C GLY A 78 6.56 28.70 -17.75
N ASP A 79 6.27 30.02 -17.79
CA ASP A 79 7.21 31.04 -17.33
C ASP A 79 7.35 31.01 -15.80
N THR A 80 8.58 31.25 -15.34
CA THR A 80 8.85 31.47 -13.92
C THR A 80 8.63 32.93 -13.58
N VAL A 81 7.94 33.19 -12.49
CA VAL A 81 7.57 34.54 -12.01
C VAL A 81 8.03 34.78 -10.58
N GLU A 82 8.33 36.02 -10.26
CA GLU A 82 8.65 36.47 -8.90
C GLU A 82 7.40 36.97 -8.19
N LYS A 83 7.48 37.07 -6.86
CA LYS A 83 6.43 37.67 -6.05
C LYS A 83 6.19 39.14 -6.46
N GLY A 84 4.92 39.49 -6.73
CA GLY A 84 4.53 40.84 -7.17
C GLY A 84 4.71 41.09 -8.67
N GLN A 85 5.24 40.12 -9.43
CA GLN A 85 5.39 40.28 -10.89
C GLN A 85 4.01 40.30 -11.55
N PRO A 86 3.73 41.32 -12.40
CA PRO A 86 2.46 41.41 -13.11
C PRO A 86 2.31 40.28 -14.14
N LEU A 87 1.15 39.62 -14.16
CA LEU A 87 0.81 38.56 -15.09
C LEU A 87 -0.03 39.08 -16.26
N CYS A 88 -1.08 39.84 -15.92
CA CYS A 88 -1.95 40.47 -16.91
C CYS A 88 -2.61 41.73 -16.35
N LYS A 89 -3.10 42.58 -17.28
CA LYS A 89 -3.95 43.73 -16.94
C LYS A 89 -5.41 43.44 -17.28
N LEU A 90 -6.28 43.89 -16.39
CA LEU A 90 -7.72 43.74 -16.48
C LEU A 90 -8.37 45.11 -16.66
N LYS A 91 -9.45 45.16 -17.42
CA LYS A 91 -10.35 46.32 -17.52
C LYS A 91 -11.76 45.85 -17.22
N ALA A 92 -12.41 46.50 -16.28
CA ALA A 92 -13.77 46.17 -15.89
C ALA A 92 -14.71 46.08 -17.11
N ALA A 93 -15.51 45.06 -17.13
CA ALA A 93 -16.50 44.81 -18.17
C ALA A 93 -17.85 44.36 -17.56
N ALA A 94 -18.90 44.48 -18.35
CA ALA A 94 -20.19 43.89 -17.93
C ALA A 94 -20.00 42.36 -17.85
N THR A 95 -20.70 41.74 -16.88
CA THR A 95 -20.65 40.29 -16.71
C THR A 95 -21.25 39.57 -17.92
N PRO A 96 -20.48 38.85 -18.69
CA PRO A 96 -21.00 38.13 -19.84
C PRO A 96 -21.81 36.89 -19.41
N PRO A 97 -22.63 36.32 -20.29
CA PRO A 97 -23.17 34.99 -20.04
C PRO A 97 -22.02 33.96 -19.90
N LEU A 98 -22.31 32.88 -19.15
CA LEU A 98 -21.31 31.82 -18.94
C LEU A 98 -20.86 31.25 -20.29
N SER A 99 -19.55 31.22 -20.51
CA SER A 99 -18.93 30.76 -21.75
C SER A 99 -18.21 29.43 -21.57
N ALA A 100 -17.95 28.73 -22.68
CA ALA A 100 -17.13 27.52 -22.65
C ALA A 100 -15.70 27.81 -22.13
N ALA A 101 -15.18 29.03 -22.34
CA ALA A 101 -13.87 29.43 -21.81
C ALA A 101 -13.87 29.54 -20.28
N ASP A 102 -14.97 30.01 -19.65
CA ASP A 102 -15.10 30.07 -18.20
C ASP A 102 -15.13 28.65 -17.60
N VAL A 103 -15.87 27.74 -18.25
CA VAL A 103 -15.93 26.33 -17.84
C VAL A 103 -14.53 25.68 -17.99
N GLN A 104 -13.86 25.93 -19.11
CA GLN A 104 -12.50 25.41 -19.34
C GLN A 104 -11.49 25.95 -18.31
N ALA A 105 -11.54 27.25 -17.99
CA ALA A 105 -10.70 27.84 -16.95
C ALA A 105 -10.97 27.21 -15.57
N ALA A 106 -12.23 26.99 -15.22
CA ALA A 106 -12.59 26.29 -13.99
C ALA A 106 -12.09 24.86 -13.96
N VAL A 107 -12.25 24.11 -15.06
CA VAL A 107 -11.72 22.72 -15.19
C VAL A 107 -10.21 22.71 -15.06
N SER A 108 -9.49 23.62 -15.74
CA SER A 108 -8.02 23.71 -15.65
C SER A 108 -7.55 24.05 -14.22
N ALA A 109 -8.28 24.92 -13.52
CA ALA A 109 -7.99 25.23 -12.13
C ALA A 109 -8.22 24.02 -11.21
N VAL A 110 -9.32 23.30 -11.42
CA VAL A 110 -9.59 22.06 -10.65
C VAL A 110 -8.54 20.99 -10.93
N GLN A 111 -8.08 20.86 -12.20
CA GLN A 111 -7.00 19.93 -12.55
C GLN A 111 -5.64 20.32 -11.95
N ALA A 112 -5.39 21.63 -11.83
CA ALA A 112 -4.18 22.13 -11.15
C ALA A 112 -4.26 21.98 -9.63
N ASP A 113 -5.46 21.69 -9.12
CA ASP A 113 -5.73 21.38 -7.72
C ASP A 113 -5.14 22.44 -6.76
N PRO A 114 -5.64 23.69 -6.82
CA PRO A 114 -5.09 24.77 -6.05
C PRO A 114 -5.38 24.58 -4.56
N ASP A 115 -4.34 24.68 -3.74
CA ASP A 115 -4.45 24.66 -2.27
C ASP A 115 -5.18 25.89 -1.74
N GLU A 116 -5.04 27.02 -2.48
CA GLU A 116 -5.58 28.32 -2.09
C GLU A 116 -6.20 29.03 -3.29
N THR A 117 -7.20 29.85 -2.99
CA THR A 117 -7.81 30.77 -3.96
C THR A 117 -7.63 32.18 -3.46
N GLU A 118 -7.00 33.04 -4.26
CA GLU A 118 -6.80 34.45 -3.93
C GLU A 118 -7.67 35.34 -4.82
N THR A 119 -8.51 36.15 -4.20
CA THR A 119 -9.32 37.14 -4.89
C THR A 119 -8.48 38.36 -5.24
N VAL A 120 -8.42 38.68 -6.53
CA VAL A 120 -7.67 39.82 -7.03
C VAL A 120 -8.61 40.99 -7.24
N ALA A 121 -8.39 42.06 -6.47
CA ALA A 121 -9.06 43.34 -6.64
C ALA A 121 -8.24 44.25 -7.55
N GLY A 122 -8.90 45.00 -8.43
CA GLY A 122 -8.27 46.01 -9.26
C GLY A 122 -8.00 45.60 -10.69
N ASN A 123 -7.10 46.38 -11.36
CA ASN A 123 -6.89 46.28 -12.81
C ASN A 123 -5.65 45.46 -13.21
N ALA A 124 -4.94 44.85 -12.26
CA ALA A 124 -3.74 44.05 -12.53
C ALA A 124 -3.76 42.78 -11.69
N VAL A 125 -3.44 41.68 -12.30
CA VAL A 125 -3.21 40.39 -11.65
C VAL A 125 -1.71 40.20 -11.53
N ALA A 126 -1.22 39.99 -10.31
CA ALA A 126 0.21 39.77 -10.03
C ALA A 126 0.42 38.47 -9.25
N SER A 127 1.61 37.88 -9.36
CA SER A 127 1.96 36.68 -8.63
C SER A 127 2.09 36.95 -7.10
N PRO A 128 1.41 36.18 -6.23
CA PRO A 128 1.52 36.36 -4.78
C PRO A 128 2.82 35.74 -4.21
N PHE A 129 3.49 34.85 -4.92
CA PHE A 129 4.74 34.19 -4.54
C PHE A 129 5.59 33.84 -5.75
N PRO A 130 6.88 33.50 -5.57
CA PRO A 130 7.70 33.01 -6.67
C PRO A 130 7.24 31.64 -7.15
N GLY A 131 7.01 31.44 -8.43
CA GLY A 131 6.52 30.15 -8.94
C GLY A 131 6.49 30.07 -10.45
N THR A 132 5.84 29.05 -10.96
CA THR A 132 5.64 28.83 -12.38
C THR A 132 4.18 29.03 -12.77
N VAL A 133 3.94 29.72 -13.86
CA VAL A 133 2.59 29.97 -14.39
C VAL A 133 2.07 28.68 -15.03
N LEU A 134 1.02 28.09 -14.46
CA LEU A 134 0.37 26.91 -15.02
C LEU A 134 -0.71 27.27 -16.04
N SER A 135 -1.42 28.37 -15.79
CA SER A 135 -2.45 28.90 -16.70
C SER A 135 -2.53 30.42 -16.62
N VAL A 136 -2.75 31.05 -17.77
CA VAL A 136 -2.93 32.49 -17.87
C VAL A 136 -3.93 32.79 -19.01
N PRO A 137 -4.83 33.83 -18.88
CA PRO A 137 -5.79 34.15 -19.91
C PRO A 137 -5.09 34.81 -21.11
N ARG A 138 -5.76 34.81 -22.25
CA ARG A 138 -5.27 35.49 -23.49
C ARG A 138 -5.70 36.93 -23.49
N ALA A 139 -4.90 37.79 -24.15
CA ALA A 139 -5.30 39.17 -24.42
C ALA A 139 -6.59 39.23 -25.25
N GLY A 140 -7.51 40.11 -24.84
CA GLY A 140 -8.85 40.22 -25.44
C GLY A 140 -9.88 39.23 -24.85
N GLN A 141 -9.47 38.25 -24.04
CA GLN A 141 -10.38 37.32 -23.37
C GLN A 141 -11.14 38.05 -22.27
N THR A 142 -12.44 37.73 -22.14
CA THR A 142 -13.23 38.17 -20.99
C THR A 142 -13.10 37.12 -19.89
N VAL A 143 -12.70 37.53 -18.71
CA VAL A 143 -12.66 36.71 -17.49
C VAL A 143 -13.85 37.11 -16.60
N ARG A 144 -14.48 36.10 -16.01
CA ARG A 144 -15.66 36.29 -15.20
C ARG A 144 -15.28 36.47 -13.72
N GLY A 145 -15.89 37.41 -13.03
CA GLY A 145 -15.76 37.54 -11.59
C GLY A 145 -16.14 36.25 -10.85
N GLY A 146 -15.34 35.82 -9.88
CA GLY A 146 -15.55 34.59 -9.16
C GLY A 146 -15.03 33.31 -9.87
N PHE A 147 -14.45 33.43 -11.09
CA PHE A 147 -13.85 32.32 -11.82
C PHE A 147 -12.32 32.47 -11.90
N PRO A 148 -11.56 31.37 -11.82
CA PRO A 148 -10.11 31.41 -11.97
C PRO A 148 -9.68 32.05 -13.30
N CYS A 149 -8.74 32.99 -13.24
CA CYS A 149 -8.17 33.59 -14.43
C CYS A 149 -6.68 33.22 -14.62
N ALA A 150 -5.97 32.95 -13.55
CA ALA A 150 -4.60 32.47 -13.66
C ALA A 150 -4.30 31.49 -12.52
N VAL A 151 -3.40 30.55 -12.77
CA VAL A 151 -2.94 29.55 -11.77
C VAL A 151 -1.43 29.56 -11.72
N ILE A 152 -0.88 29.64 -10.52
CA ILE A 152 0.56 29.64 -10.26
C ILE A 152 0.86 28.52 -9.27
N ALA A 153 1.97 27.81 -9.51
CA ALA A 153 2.42 26.73 -8.66
C ALA A 153 3.91 26.84 -8.32
N ASP A 154 4.26 26.40 -7.12
CA ASP A 154 5.65 26.20 -6.73
C ASP A 154 6.10 24.79 -7.18
N LEU A 155 6.87 24.75 -8.28
CA LEU A 155 7.43 23.51 -8.82
C LEU A 155 8.81 23.18 -8.26
N SER A 156 9.37 24.01 -7.40
CA SER A 156 10.66 23.75 -6.74
C SER A 156 10.56 22.64 -5.69
N SER A 157 9.36 22.43 -5.18
CA SER A 157 9.04 21.39 -4.21
C SER A 157 7.77 20.66 -4.66
N LEU A 158 7.83 19.34 -4.67
CA LEU A 158 6.74 18.49 -5.09
C LEU A 158 6.30 17.57 -3.94
N ARG A 159 5.03 17.25 -3.91
CA ARG A 159 4.41 16.31 -2.98
C ARG A 159 3.67 15.22 -3.73
N VAL A 160 3.25 14.20 -3.01
CA VAL A 160 2.31 13.22 -3.55
C VAL A 160 1.03 13.27 -2.74
N ARG A 161 -0.08 13.46 -3.45
CA ARG A 161 -1.42 13.31 -2.91
C ARG A 161 -1.90 11.91 -3.22
N ALA A 162 -2.20 11.13 -2.20
CA ALA A 162 -2.71 9.78 -2.32
C ALA A 162 -4.13 9.66 -1.76
N GLU A 163 -4.96 8.87 -2.41
CA GLU A 163 -6.32 8.55 -1.96
C GLU A 163 -6.28 7.22 -1.22
N THR A 164 -6.39 7.26 0.09
CA THR A 164 -6.35 6.08 0.94
C THR A 164 -7.77 5.63 1.27
N PRO A 165 -8.16 4.38 0.97
CA PRO A 165 -9.44 3.84 1.43
C PRO A 165 -9.59 3.97 2.95
N GLU A 166 -10.77 4.38 3.42
CA GLU A 166 -11.08 4.59 4.85
C GLU A 166 -10.72 3.38 5.72
N LEU A 167 -10.86 2.17 5.17
CA LEU A 167 -10.49 0.92 5.83
C LEU A 167 -9.06 0.91 6.38
N TYR A 168 -8.13 1.60 5.72
CA TYR A 168 -6.72 1.66 6.10
C TYR A 168 -6.35 2.96 6.82
N ALA A 169 -7.26 3.93 6.92
CA ALA A 169 -6.98 5.25 7.48
C ALA A 169 -6.51 5.17 8.95
N ASP A 170 -7.07 4.23 9.71
CA ASP A 170 -6.69 4.02 11.11
C ASP A 170 -5.28 3.46 11.31
N GLU A 171 -4.69 2.86 10.29
CA GLU A 171 -3.31 2.36 10.32
C GLU A 171 -2.30 3.45 9.97
N LEU A 172 -2.74 4.56 9.35
CA LEU A 172 -1.86 5.61 8.89
C LEU A 172 -1.61 6.67 9.96
N ARG A 173 -0.38 7.15 9.99
CA ARG A 173 0.07 8.24 10.89
C ARG A 173 1.10 9.11 10.16
N ALA A 174 1.09 10.40 10.46
CA ALA A 174 2.15 11.31 10.02
C ALA A 174 3.53 10.80 10.47
N GLY A 175 4.52 10.95 9.61
CA GLY A 175 5.89 10.49 9.83
C GLY A 175 6.20 9.08 9.35
N GLN A 176 5.21 8.27 8.97
CA GLN A 176 5.45 6.94 8.39
C GLN A 176 6.22 7.04 7.07
N LYS A 177 7.14 6.11 6.86
CA LYS A 177 7.90 6.00 5.60
C LYS A 177 7.03 5.45 4.48
N ALA A 178 7.30 5.91 3.27
CA ALA A 178 6.64 5.41 2.07
C ALA A 178 7.63 5.31 0.91
N ASN A 179 7.32 4.43 -0.02
CA ASN A 179 7.99 4.32 -1.30
C ASN A 179 7.00 4.69 -2.40
N ILE A 180 7.42 5.54 -3.31
CA ILE A 180 6.62 6.01 -4.44
C ILE A 180 7.22 5.48 -5.73
N THR A 181 6.39 4.83 -6.53
CA THR A 181 6.74 4.37 -7.88
C THR A 181 5.86 5.09 -8.89
N LEU A 182 6.47 5.72 -9.88
CA LEU A 182 5.73 6.37 -10.97
C LEU A 182 5.41 5.37 -12.07
N ALA A 183 4.22 5.47 -12.63
CA ALA A 183 3.80 4.62 -13.75
C ALA A 183 4.69 4.80 -15.01
N ALA A 184 5.30 5.98 -15.17
CA ALA A 184 6.11 6.34 -16.33
C ALA A 184 7.63 6.16 -16.14
N ALA A 185 8.09 5.82 -14.94
CA ALA A 185 9.52 5.73 -14.65
C ALA A 185 9.77 4.50 -13.75
N ASP A 186 10.73 3.67 -14.11
CA ASP A 186 11.19 2.53 -13.29
C ASP A 186 12.13 3.00 -12.16
N ARG A 187 11.71 4.03 -11.44
CA ARG A 187 12.46 4.62 -10.34
C ARG A 187 11.59 4.75 -9.11
N MET A 188 12.15 4.36 -7.99
CA MET A 188 11.52 4.47 -6.66
C MET A 188 12.01 5.75 -5.97
N TYR A 189 11.08 6.50 -5.41
CA TYR A 189 11.33 7.70 -4.62
C TYR A 189 10.95 7.43 -3.17
N ALA A 190 11.82 7.81 -2.24
CA ALA A 190 11.51 7.78 -0.83
C ALA A 190 10.59 8.94 -0.47
N ALA A 191 9.65 8.69 0.42
CA ALA A 191 8.73 9.70 0.91
C ALA A 191 8.33 9.43 2.36
N ARG A 192 7.65 10.42 2.93
CA ARG A 192 7.10 10.33 4.27
C ARG A 192 5.70 10.91 4.31
N VAL A 193 4.80 10.25 5.04
CA VAL A 193 3.45 10.78 5.28
C VAL A 193 3.57 12.11 6.03
N ALA A 194 3.12 13.19 5.41
CA ALA A 194 3.10 14.53 6.00
C ALA A 194 1.83 14.75 6.82
N SER A 195 0.68 14.49 6.22
CA SER A 195 -0.61 14.66 6.87
C SER A 195 -1.67 13.75 6.27
N LEU A 196 -2.73 13.52 7.05
CA LEU A 196 -3.96 12.89 6.59
C LEU A 196 -5.09 13.91 6.73
N ALA A 197 -5.99 13.96 5.76
CA ALA A 197 -7.18 14.79 5.86
C ALA A 197 -8.06 14.31 7.04
N PRO A 198 -8.60 15.24 7.84
CA PRO A 198 -9.44 14.88 8.97
C PRO A 198 -10.84 14.41 8.55
N VAL A 199 -11.18 14.53 7.27
CA VAL A 199 -12.49 14.20 6.71
C VAL A 199 -12.31 13.20 5.58
N ALA A 200 -13.07 12.11 5.62
CA ALA A 200 -13.16 11.17 4.52
C ALA A 200 -14.18 11.68 3.48
N VAL A 201 -13.85 11.55 2.21
CA VAL A 201 -14.66 12.04 1.09
C VAL A 201 -15.03 10.87 0.19
N PRO A 202 -16.29 10.76 -0.28
CA PRO A 202 -16.62 9.76 -1.30
C PRO A 202 -15.83 10.01 -2.57
N ALA A 203 -15.13 8.99 -3.07
CA ALA A 203 -14.49 9.08 -4.38
C ALA A 203 -15.54 9.25 -5.46
N VAL A 204 -15.45 10.34 -6.23
CA VAL A 204 -16.42 10.64 -7.30
C VAL A 204 -16.08 9.78 -8.51
N SER A 205 -16.83 8.71 -8.73
CA SER A 205 -16.78 7.96 -9.98
C SER A 205 -17.77 8.53 -11.00
N LEU A 206 -17.27 8.89 -12.17
CA LEU A 206 -18.12 9.30 -13.32
C LEU A 206 -19.03 8.17 -13.82
N ALA A 207 -18.82 6.94 -13.37
CA ALA A 207 -19.60 5.76 -13.77
C ALA A 207 -20.83 5.49 -12.89
N GLY A 208 -21.11 6.34 -11.90
CA GLY A 208 -22.33 6.23 -11.05
C GLY A 208 -22.30 5.09 -10.02
N ASP A 209 -21.13 4.46 -9.84
CA ASP A 209 -20.93 3.52 -8.75
C ASP A 209 -20.74 4.28 -7.43
N SER A 210 -21.31 3.76 -6.33
CA SER A 210 -21.13 4.32 -5.00
C SER A 210 -19.63 4.19 -4.64
N GLY A 211 -18.89 5.29 -4.90
CA GLY A 211 -17.45 5.34 -4.75
C GLY A 211 -17.03 4.95 -3.34
N SER A 212 -15.95 4.22 -3.25
CA SER A 212 -15.29 3.95 -1.97
C SER A 212 -14.98 5.27 -1.28
N VAL A 213 -15.25 5.33 0.02
CA VAL A 213 -14.85 6.48 0.85
C VAL A 213 -13.34 6.47 1.00
N THR A 214 -12.71 7.60 0.71
CA THR A 214 -11.25 7.77 0.79
C THR A 214 -10.86 8.91 1.70
N VAL A 215 -9.69 8.80 2.30
CA VAL A 215 -9.02 9.84 3.08
C VAL A 215 -7.82 10.32 2.27
N GLU A 216 -7.76 11.62 2.02
CA GLU A 216 -6.61 12.22 1.37
C GLU A 216 -5.38 12.13 2.27
N THR A 217 -4.30 11.61 1.72
CA THR A 217 -3.01 11.45 2.41
C THR A 217 -1.95 12.22 1.63
N MET A 218 -1.34 13.20 2.27
CA MET A 218 -0.24 13.98 1.70
C MET A 218 1.10 13.38 2.10
N LEU A 219 2.00 13.23 1.12
CA LEU A 219 3.34 12.70 1.34
C LEU A 219 4.38 13.70 0.84
N ASP A 220 5.35 13.99 1.70
CA ASP A 220 6.55 14.75 1.34
C ASP A 220 7.57 13.81 0.71
N LEU A 221 8.12 14.19 -0.42
CA LEU A 221 9.19 13.47 -1.11
C LEU A 221 10.54 13.74 -0.43
N GLU A 222 11.37 12.72 -0.33
CA GLU A 222 12.72 12.81 0.22
C GLU A 222 13.77 12.63 -0.89
N GLY A 223 14.79 13.49 -0.92
CA GLY A 223 15.92 13.39 -1.84
C GLY A 223 15.71 14.05 -3.21
N ASP A 224 16.30 13.43 -4.24
CA ASP A 224 16.32 14.00 -5.60
C ASP A 224 14.97 13.78 -6.31
N MET A 225 14.32 14.87 -6.69
CA MET A 225 13.03 14.89 -7.39
C MET A 225 13.17 14.96 -8.91
N THR A 226 14.37 14.75 -9.45
CA THR A 226 14.63 14.81 -10.89
C THR A 226 13.76 13.81 -11.65
N GLY A 227 13.06 14.29 -12.67
CA GLY A 227 12.18 13.49 -13.52
C GLY A 227 10.74 13.40 -13.04
N LEU A 228 10.40 13.94 -11.87
CA LEU A 228 9.03 14.10 -11.42
C LEU A 228 8.34 15.24 -12.17
N ARG A 229 7.11 15.01 -12.56
CA ARG A 229 6.25 16.05 -13.18
C ARG A 229 4.93 16.13 -12.43
N PRO A 230 4.45 17.32 -12.10
CA PRO A 230 3.10 17.49 -11.58
C PRO A 230 2.07 16.82 -12.50
N GLY A 231 1.04 16.21 -11.91
CA GLY A 231 0.03 15.45 -12.64
C GLY A 231 0.41 14.00 -12.96
N SER A 232 1.67 13.57 -12.69
CA SER A 232 2.06 12.16 -12.90
C SER A 232 1.36 11.25 -11.91
N SER A 233 0.82 10.13 -12.40
CA SER A 233 0.23 9.09 -11.53
C SER A 233 1.33 8.34 -10.76
N ALA A 234 1.07 8.07 -9.51
CA ALA A 234 1.99 7.42 -8.58
C ALA A 234 1.32 6.24 -7.86
N THR A 235 2.07 5.16 -7.69
CA THR A 235 1.74 4.09 -6.75
C THR A 235 2.55 4.31 -5.48
N VAL A 236 1.85 4.40 -4.36
CA VAL A 236 2.43 4.74 -3.05
C VAL A 236 2.31 3.54 -2.13
N LYS A 237 3.43 3.02 -1.66
CA LYS A 237 3.50 1.96 -0.66
C LYS A 237 3.88 2.57 0.68
N ILE A 238 2.92 2.70 1.60
CA ILE A 238 3.10 3.27 2.93
C ILE A 238 3.36 2.14 3.93
N PHE A 239 4.43 2.23 4.72
CA PHE A 239 4.74 1.25 5.75
C PHE A 239 3.99 1.59 7.03
N THR A 240 3.01 0.75 7.40
CA THR A 240 2.10 1.02 8.53
C THR A 240 2.64 0.48 9.85
N ASP A 241 3.30 -0.68 9.83
CA ASP A 241 3.89 -1.29 11.02
C ASP A 241 5.27 -1.88 10.71
N HIS A 242 6.16 -1.84 11.69
CA HIS A 242 7.49 -2.44 11.62
C HIS A 242 7.68 -3.31 12.86
N ARG A 243 7.78 -4.61 12.65
CA ARG A 243 8.08 -5.57 13.72
C ARG A 243 9.47 -6.12 13.55
N LYS A 244 10.28 -5.89 14.57
CA LYS A 244 11.65 -6.40 14.64
C LYS A 244 11.64 -7.83 15.15
N ASN A 245 12.52 -8.65 14.56
CA ASN A 245 12.73 -10.04 14.99
C ASN A 245 11.43 -10.87 15.01
N ALA A 246 10.52 -10.65 14.08
CA ALA A 246 9.31 -11.45 13.96
C ALA A 246 9.67 -12.86 13.44
N VAL A 247 9.06 -13.87 14.02
CA VAL A 247 9.17 -15.24 13.52
C VAL A 247 8.23 -15.39 12.33
N VAL A 248 8.76 -15.84 11.20
CA VAL A 248 7.98 -16.04 9.98
C VAL A 248 8.17 -17.45 9.43
N VAL A 249 7.11 -18.00 8.87
CA VAL A 249 7.13 -19.30 8.17
C VAL A 249 6.49 -19.13 6.79
N PRO A 250 6.81 -20.00 5.81
CA PRO A 250 6.04 -20.04 4.58
C PRO A 250 4.56 -20.28 4.88
N TYR A 251 3.65 -19.57 4.20
CA TYR A 251 2.21 -19.70 4.45
C TYR A 251 1.72 -21.15 4.30
N GLU A 252 2.38 -21.93 3.45
CA GLU A 252 2.10 -23.36 3.22
C GLU A 252 2.34 -24.24 4.46
N ALA A 253 3.02 -23.74 5.49
CA ALA A 253 3.28 -24.48 6.72
C ALA A 253 2.14 -24.34 7.75
N VAL A 254 1.29 -23.33 7.61
CA VAL A 254 0.20 -23.06 8.55
C VAL A 254 -1.04 -23.84 8.11
N CYS A 255 -1.57 -24.61 9.04
CA CYS A 255 -2.81 -25.36 8.88
C CYS A 255 -3.89 -24.76 9.75
N GLN A 256 -5.15 -24.91 9.33
CA GLN A 256 -6.31 -24.50 10.08
C GLN A 256 -7.27 -25.67 10.28
N ARG A 257 -7.75 -25.86 11.50
CA ARG A 257 -8.83 -26.81 11.81
C ARG A 257 -9.87 -26.10 12.67
N GLY A 258 -11.00 -25.77 12.05
CA GLY A 258 -12.01 -24.90 12.66
C GLY A 258 -11.45 -23.49 12.88
N GLU A 259 -11.46 -23.01 14.11
CA GLU A 259 -10.90 -21.71 14.50
C GLU A 259 -9.44 -21.76 14.96
N GLN A 260 -8.85 -22.97 15.05
CA GLN A 260 -7.48 -23.12 15.53
C GLN A 260 -6.49 -23.23 14.39
N GLU A 261 -5.47 -22.40 14.46
CA GLU A 261 -4.30 -22.46 13.58
C GLU A 261 -3.19 -23.25 14.26
N TYR A 262 -2.45 -24.05 13.47
CA TYR A 262 -1.34 -24.86 13.97
C TYR A 262 -0.30 -25.06 12.87
N VAL A 263 0.92 -25.40 13.29
CA VAL A 263 2.00 -25.83 12.41
C VAL A 263 2.52 -27.18 12.89
N PHE A 264 3.00 -27.99 11.94
CA PHE A 264 3.77 -29.18 12.30
C PHE A 264 5.25 -28.86 12.26
N THR A 265 5.95 -29.18 13.35
CA THR A 265 7.42 -29.13 13.41
C THR A 265 8.01 -30.52 13.37
N LEU A 266 9.22 -30.61 12.81
CA LEU A 266 10.01 -31.85 12.79
C LEU A 266 10.86 -31.92 14.05
N LYS A 267 10.53 -32.87 14.96
CA LYS A 267 11.36 -33.15 16.17
C LYS A 267 11.69 -34.64 16.21
N ASN A 268 12.97 -34.99 16.24
CA ASN A 268 13.43 -36.39 16.34
C ASN A 268 12.84 -37.33 15.26
N GLY A 269 12.67 -36.82 14.01
CA GLY A 269 12.12 -37.60 12.91
C GLY A 269 10.59 -37.82 12.95
N ARG A 270 9.88 -37.09 13.83
CA ARG A 270 8.44 -37.17 14.01
C ARG A 270 7.79 -35.78 13.88
N ALA A 271 6.52 -35.77 13.47
CA ALA A 271 5.69 -34.59 13.42
C ALA A 271 5.24 -34.18 14.84
N VAL A 272 5.43 -32.94 15.20
CA VAL A 272 4.87 -32.35 16.42
C VAL A 272 3.94 -31.23 16.06
N GLN A 273 2.67 -31.36 16.40
CA GLN A 273 1.65 -30.35 16.18
C GLN A 273 1.76 -29.24 17.23
N ASN A 274 2.03 -28.02 16.81
CA ASN A 274 2.10 -26.86 17.69
C ASN A 274 0.96 -25.90 17.34
N PRO A 275 0.05 -25.60 18.26
CA PRO A 275 -0.92 -24.54 18.06
C PRO A 275 -0.17 -23.19 17.97
N VAL A 276 -0.56 -22.38 17.01
CA VAL A 276 0.07 -21.08 16.78
C VAL A 276 -0.97 -19.98 16.72
N THR A 277 -0.52 -18.74 16.95
CA THR A 277 -1.30 -17.55 16.65
C THR A 277 -0.54 -16.81 15.55
N THR A 278 -1.18 -16.63 14.40
CA THR A 278 -0.57 -15.92 13.29
C THR A 278 -0.75 -14.40 13.40
N GLY A 279 -0.05 -13.67 12.56
CA GLY A 279 -0.09 -12.24 12.46
C GLY A 279 -0.23 -11.79 11.01
N TYR A 280 0.66 -10.90 10.56
CA TYR A 280 0.62 -10.38 9.20
C TYR A 280 0.95 -11.44 8.16
N LEU A 281 0.10 -11.51 7.13
CA LEU A 281 0.38 -12.28 5.92
C LEU A 281 1.16 -11.38 4.95
N LEU A 282 2.39 -11.78 4.64
CA LEU A 282 3.25 -11.16 3.65
C LEU A 282 3.22 -11.99 2.37
N GLU A 283 3.83 -11.53 1.29
CA GLU A 283 3.71 -12.15 -0.04
C GLU A 283 3.79 -13.70 -0.07
N ARG A 284 4.72 -14.29 0.70
CA ARG A 284 4.93 -15.76 0.73
C ARG A 284 5.12 -16.33 2.13
N VAL A 285 5.11 -15.48 3.14
CA VAL A 285 5.34 -15.88 4.53
C VAL A 285 4.28 -15.27 5.43
N ILE A 286 4.03 -15.94 6.54
CA ILE A 286 3.10 -15.47 7.57
C ILE A 286 3.86 -15.29 8.88
N GLU A 287 3.57 -14.21 9.59
CA GLU A 287 4.09 -13.98 10.93
C GLU A 287 3.47 -14.98 11.91
N VAL A 288 4.29 -15.56 12.77
CA VAL A 288 3.85 -16.35 13.91
C VAL A 288 4.14 -15.58 15.19
N ARG A 289 3.07 -15.11 15.86
CA ARG A 289 3.19 -14.32 17.08
C ARG A 289 3.49 -15.15 18.31
N SER A 290 2.98 -16.40 18.32
CA SER A 290 3.18 -17.32 19.43
C SER A 290 3.07 -18.78 18.97
N GLY A 291 3.69 -19.70 19.73
CA GLY A 291 3.62 -21.15 19.48
C GLY A 291 4.76 -21.71 18.64
N LEU A 292 5.71 -20.87 18.16
CA LEU A 292 6.88 -21.30 17.39
C LEU A 292 8.07 -20.39 17.69
N GLU A 293 9.27 -20.97 17.69
CA GLU A 293 10.52 -20.23 17.81
C GLU A 293 11.29 -20.16 16.50
N GLY A 294 12.11 -19.10 16.34
CA GLY A 294 12.99 -18.98 15.17
C GLY A 294 14.00 -20.13 15.14
N GLY A 295 14.22 -20.71 13.95
CA GLY A 295 15.12 -21.84 13.73
C GLY A 295 14.44 -23.22 13.80
N GLU A 296 13.22 -23.34 14.29
CA GLU A 296 12.49 -24.62 14.25
C GLU A 296 12.18 -25.04 12.80
N THR A 297 12.25 -26.32 12.54
CA THR A 297 11.95 -26.90 11.22
C THR A 297 10.46 -27.18 11.12
N VAL A 298 9.76 -26.48 10.20
CA VAL A 298 8.32 -26.63 9.93
C VAL A 298 8.09 -27.49 8.69
N ILE A 299 6.97 -28.19 8.66
CA ILE A 299 6.54 -29.03 7.55
C ILE A 299 5.70 -28.17 6.59
N LEU A 300 5.99 -28.27 5.29
CA LEU A 300 5.26 -27.56 4.24
C LEU A 300 4.14 -28.43 3.68
N SER A 301 2.98 -27.83 3.46
CA SER A 301 1.82 -28.48 2.85
C SER A 301 1.54 -29.89 3.43
N PRO A 302 1.40 -30.02 4.77
CA PRO A 302 1.17 -31.33 5.38
C PRO A 302 -0.14 -31.91 4.85
N SER A 303 -0.18 -33.24 4.65
CA SER A 303 -1.42 -33.90 4.26
C SER A 303 -2.43 -33.90 5.39
N ASP A 304 -3.72 -33.96 5.06
CA ASP A 304 -4.81 -34.02 6.05
C ASP A 304 -4.74 -35.28 6.95
N GLU A 305 -4.02 -36.31 6.49
CA GLU A 305 -3.78 -37.56 7.23
C GLU A 305 -2.61 -37.44 8.21
N LEU A 306 -1.84 -36.34 8.19
CA LEU A 306 -0.69 -36.18 9.08
C LEU A 306 -1.16 -35.90 10.50
N GLU A 307 -0.81 -36.81 11.42
CA GLU A 307 -1.16 -36.70 12.82
C GLU A 307 0.07 -36.39 13.69
N ASN A 308 -0.19 -35.89 14.89
CA ASN A 308 0.85 -35.63 15.88
C ASN A 308 1.57 -36.94 16.25
N GLY A 309 2.88 -36.96 16.20
CA GLY A 309 3.72 -38.13 16.48
C GLY A 309 4.05 -38.98 15.25
N ALA A 310 3.44 -38.72 14.08
CA ALA A 310 3.68 -39.48 12.86
C ALA A 310 5.16 -39.44 12.45
N LYS A 311 5.69 -40.56 11.96
CA LYS A 311 7.06 -40.67 11.48
C LYS A 311 7.22 -39.97 10.14
N LEU A 312 8.30 -39.22 10.01
CA LEU A 312 8.55 -38.38 8.82
C LEU A 312 9.79 -38.84 8.09
N GLU A 313 9.73 -38.73 6.76
CA GLU A 313 10.86 -38.83 5.84
C GLU A 313 10.96 -37.52 5.06
N VAL A 314 12.05 -36.78 5.27
CA VAL A 314 12.25 -35.48 4.63
C VAL A 314 12.71 -35.68 3.19
N GLN A 315 11.98 -35.08 2.25
CA GLN A 315 12.42 -34.99 0.87
C GLN A 315 13.60 -34.00 0.75
N PRO A 316 14.61 -34.33 -0.05
CA PRO A 316 15.77 -33.46 -0.26
C PRO A 316 15.42 -32.16 -0.99
#